data_8c8bf731887f9f65a669efa09466aaf2
#
_entry.id   8c8bf731887f9f65a669efa09466aaf2
#
_cell.length_a   1.000
_cell.length_b   1.000
_cell.length_c   1.000
_cell.angle_alpha   90.00
_cell.angle_beta   90.00
_cell.angle_gamma   90.00
#
_symmetry.space_group_name_H-M   'P 1'
#
loop_
_entity.id
_entity.type
_entity.pdbx_description
1 polymer ?
#
loop_
_entity_poly.entity_id
_entity_poly.type
_entity_poly.pdbx_seq_one_letter_code
_entity_poly.pdbx_strand_id
1 'polypeptide(L)'
;QIKAISDSFTQQYGKALSVQSVQRSGPNNATLEVEYEKAVATIEITTEASPPFKVAGLLAKGFAVKGDSIDKIKTDFGALSGTSGFVVQKLSDDGVATLHALNADKQFATGSTFKLYVLAELASQVAGGQRRWSDVVPLGVRNHSSAGTQNWPLDTPVTLQTLATWMISVSDNASTDALMRELGRDAVEGKLATIGHSAPDKALPMLTTVEAFALKSNPTLRQRFEKASEAEQRDLLASERAALSYGAINMSQLGSGPVAIDSVEWSASPQDTALLLNSLRRTNSQTARDIMAVNSGVGPTAASKWRYLGYKGGSEPGVISMSFLPQSKAGDWYASSGSWNNPAKEVDNGVFVSL
;
A
#
# COMPACT_ATOMS: atom_id res chain seq x y z
N GLN A 1 -7.36 -17.46 24.44
CA GLN A 1 -7.20 -16.42 23.40
C GLN A 1 -7.55 -16.97 22.00
N ILE A 2 -6.94 -18.07 21.52
CA ILE A 2 -7.23 -18.69 20.21
C ILE A 2 -8.71 -19.12 20.10
N LYS A 3 -9.26 -19.73 21.17
CA LYS A 3 -10.67 -20.13 21.21
C LYS A 3 -11.61 -18.92 21.04
N ALA A 4 -11.34 -17.80 21.70
CA ALA A 4 -12.15 -16.59 21.58
C ALA A 4 -12.13 -16.02 20.16
N ILE A 5 -10.97 -16.06 19.46
CA ILE A 5 -10.83 -15.65 18.07
C ILE A 5 -11.67 -16.58 17.16
N SER A 6 -11.54 -17.90 17.36
CA SER A 6 -12.31 -18.90 16.60
C SER A 6 -13.82 -18.76 16.81
N ASP A 7 -14.25 -18.51 18.05
CA ASP A 7 -15.67 -18.31 18.39
C ASP A 7 -16.21 -17.03 17.71
N SER A 8 -15.41 -15.94 17.69
CA SER A 8 -15.77 -14.70 17.00
C SER A 8 -15.95 -14.92 15.49
N PHE A 9 -15.03 -15.66 14.85
CA PHE A 9 -15.15 -15.97 13.43
C PHE A 9 -16.37 -16.84 13.14
N THR A 10 -16.63 -17.82 13.99
CA THR A 10 -17.82 -18.68 13.85
C THR A 10 -19.11 -17.88 14.02
N GLN A 11 -19.15 -16.95 14.96
CA GLN A 11 -20.30 -16.09 15.15
C GLN A 11 -20.59 -15.19 13.93
N GLN A 12 -19.53 -14.65 13.30
CA GLN A 12 -19.65 -13.71 12.20
C GLN A 12 -19.86 -14.40 10.85
N TYR A 13 -19.11 -15.47 10.59
CA TYR A 13 -19.04 -16.11 9.26
C TYR A 13 -19.64 -17.53 9.19
N GLY A 14 -20.20 -18.02 10.28
CA GLY A 14 -20.71 -19.39 10.36
C GLY A 14 -19.59 -20.39 10.69
N LYS A 15 -19.89 -21.68 10.58
CA LYS A 15 -18.94 -22.76 10.91
C LYS A 15 -17.80 -22.81 9.88
N ALA A 16 -16.60 -23.14 10.36
CA ALA A 16 -15.50 -23.53 9.49
C ALA A 16 -15.82 -24.88 8.81
N LEU A 17 -15.68 -24.94 7.48
CA LEU A 17 -16.04 -26.10 6.68
C LEU A 17 -14.81 -26.90 6.25
N SER A 18 -13.77 -26.23 5.76
CA SER A 18 -12.57 -26.86 5.21
C SER A 18 -11.37 -25.92 5.22
N VAL A 19 -10.16 -26.47 5.14
CA VAL A 19 -8.95 -25.73 4.77
C VAL A 19 -8.74 -25.92 3.27
N GLN A 20 -8.89 -24.84 2.50
CA GLN A 20 -8.77 -24.86 1.04
C GLN A 20 -7.33 -24.86 0.56
N SER A 21 -6.46 -24.14 1.25
CA SER A 21 -5.04 -24.07 0.93
C SER A 21 -4.16 -23.91 2.16
N VAL A 22 -2.91 -24.37 2.04
CA VAL A 22 -1.84 -24.18 3.03
C VAL A 22 -0.59 -23.77 2.29
N GLN A 23 -0.14 -22.54 2.50
CA GLN A 23 1.11 -22.04 1.94
C GLN A 23 2.13 -21.83 3.06
N ARG A 24 3.16 -22.65 3.07
CA ARG A 24 4.25 -22.49 4.06
C ARG A 24 5.13 -21.31 3.72
N SER A 25 5.38 -20.45 4.70
CA SER A 25 6.32 -19.31 4.61
C SER A 25 7.59 -19.53 5.45
N GLY A 26 7.67 -20.64 6.19
CA GLY A 26 8.81 -21.02 7.01
C GLY A 26 8.58 -22.38 7.67
N PRO A 27 9.53 -22.86 8.48
CA PRO A 27 9.42 -24.16 9.16
C PRO A 27 8.20 -24.21 10.10
N ASN A 28 7.87 -23.08 10.73
CA ASN A 28 6.80 -22.99 11.75
C ASN A 28 5.71 -21.98 11.38
N ASN A 29 5.70 -21.45 10.15
CA ASN A 29 4.78 -20.44 9.69
C ASN A 29 4.09 -20.88 8.40
N ALA A 30 2.77 -20.63 8.34
CA ALA A 30 2.00 -20.88 7.13
C ALA A 30 0.84 -19.86 7.01
N THR A 31 0.43 -19.59 5.78
CA THR A 31 -0.84 -18.96 5.46
C THR A 31 -1.85 -20.04 5.09
N LEU A 32 -3.00 -20.02 5.75
CA LEU A 32 -4.12 -20.92 5.51
C LEU A 32 -5.26 -20.14 4.85
N GLU A 33 -5.97 -20.78 3.93
CA GLU A 33 -7.30 -20.34 3.52
C GLU A 33 -8.32 -21.31 4.12
N VAL A 34 -9.14 -20.79 5.02
CA VAL A 34 -10.17 -21.56 5.73
C VAL A 34 -11.53 -21.14 5.20
N GLU A 35 -12.27 -22.09 4.65
CA GLU A 35 -13.63 -21.90 4.21
C GLU A 35 -14.59 -21.94 5.40
N TYR A 36 -15.38 -20.87 5.54
CA TYR A 36 -16.53 -20.77 6.42
C TYR A 36 -17.83 -20.84 5.60
N GLU A 37 -18.96 -20.99 6.26
CA GLU A 37 -20.27 -21.00 5.60
C GLU A 37 -20.50 -19.74 4.77
N LYS A 38 -20.09 -18.55 5.26
CA LYS A 38 -20.35 -17.24 4.66
C LYS A 38 -19.11 -16.53 4.13
N ALA A 39 -17.91 -17.06 4.34
CA ALA A 39 -16.66 -16.40 3.91
C ALA A 39 -15.54 -17.41 3.66
N VAL A 40 -14.45 -16.95 3.03
CA VAL A 40 -13.14 -17.61 3.03
C VAL A 40 -12.18 -16.71 3.82
N ALA A 41 -11.61 -17.21 4.91
CA ALA A 41 -10.65 -16.49 5.73
C ALA A 41 -9.22 -16.77 5.30
N THR A 42 -8.39 -15.75 5.14
CA THR A 42 -6.94 -15.87 5.02
C THR A 42 -6.32 -15.69 6.40
N ILE A 43 -5.67 -16.73 6.93
CA ILE A 43 -5.16 -16.79 8.29
C ILE A 43 -3.67 -17.14 8.28
N GLU A 44 -2.84 -16.29 8.89
CA GLU A 44 -1.46 -16.66 9.21
C GLU A 44 -1.42 -17.44 10.53
N ILE A 45 -0.75 -18.59 10.50
CA ILE A 45 -0.52 -19.42 11.67
C ILE A 45 0.98 -19.57 11.94
N THR A 46 1.34 -19.45 13.22
CA THR A 46 2.68 -19.76 13.72
C THR A 46 2.59 -20.86 14.75
N THR A 47 3.46 -21.86 14.65
CA THR A 47 3.56 -22.93 15.65
C THR A 47 4.83 -22.78 16.48
N GLU A 48 4.86 -23.43 17.66
CA GLU A 48 6.09 -23.61 18.44
C GLU A 48 7.12 -24.39 17.61
N ALA A 49 8.42 -24.12 17.88
CA ALA A 49 9.53 -24.74 17.15
C ALA A 49 9.76 -26.21 17.56
N SER A 50 9.19 -26.66 18.68
CA SER A 50 9.38 -27.99 19.26
C SER A 50 8.05 -28.70 19.52
N PRO A 51 8.05 -30.05 19.53
CA PRO A 51 6.86 -30.84 19.85
C PRO A 51 6.21 -30.44 21.18
N PRO A 52 4.89 -30.42 21.28
CA PRO A 52 3.92 -30.89 20.29
C PRO A 52 3.51 -29.85 19.22
N PHE A 53 4.35 -28.85 18.91
CA PHE A 53 4.12 -27.82 17.86
C PHE A 53 2.77 -27.08 18.03
N LYS A 54 2.47 -26.66 19.25
CA LYS A 54 1.24 -25.92 19.52
C LYS A 54 1.18 -24.64 18.71
N VAL A 55 -0.04 -24.19 18.44
CA VAL A 55 -0.27 -22.88 17.81
C VAL A 55 0.18 -21.79 18.78
N ALA A 56 1.21 -21.06 18.40
CA ALA A 56 1.78 -19.94 19.15
C ALA A 56 1.21 -18.57 18.69
N GLY A 57 0.76 -18.49 17.44
CA GLY A 57 0.16 -17.28 16.87
C GLY A 57 -0.89 -17.60 15.82
N LEU A 58 -1.93 -16.77 15.77
CA LEU A 58 -2.98 -16.84 14.75
C LEU A 58 -3.42 -15.41 14.44
N LEU A 59 -3.27 -15.03 13.18
CA LEU A 59 -3.60 -13.69 12.68
C LEU A 59 -4.49 -13.80 11.44
N ALA A 60 -5.73 -13.32 11.54
CA ALA A 60 -6.57 -13.15 10.35
C ALA A 60 -6.09 -11.98 9.53
N LYS A 61 -5.81 -12.23 8.25
CA LYS A 61 -5.40 -11.21 7.27
C LYS A 61 -6.59 -10.61 6.53
N GLY A 62 -7.70 -11.37 6.41
CA GLY A 62 -8.91 -10.91 5.76
C GLY A 62 -9.92 -12.02 5.57
N PHE A 63 -11.13 -11.61 5.19
CA PHE A 63 -12.26 -12.50 4.92
C PHE A 63 -12.89 -12.10 3.58
N ALA A 64 -12.94 -13.02 2.63
CA ALA A 64 -13.71 -12.86 1.40
C ALA A 64 -15.14 -13.37 1.62
N VAL A 65 -16.10 -12.47 1.72
CA VAL A 65 -17.52 -12.82 1.96
C VAL A 65 -18.10 -13.51 0.73
N LYS A 66 -18.85 -14.58 0.94
CA LYS A 66 -19.52 -15.32 -0.14
C LYS A 66 -20.86 -14.67 -0.51
N GLY A 67 -21.19 -14.71 -1.79
CA GLY A 67 -22.47 -14.22 -2.30
C GLY A 67 -22.63 -12.70 -2.19
N ASP A 68 -21.53 -11.97 -2.17
CA ASP A 68 -21.55 -10.51 -2.18
C ASP A 68 -21.99 -9.96 -3.53
N SER A 69 -22.49 -8.73 -3.54
CA SER A 69 -22.92 -8.01 -4.74
C SER A 69 -22.33 -6.60 -4.74
N ILE A 70 -22.18 -6.04 -5.94
CA ILE A 70 -21.66 -4.67 -6.07
C ILE A 70 -22.52 -3.63 -5.34
N ASP A 71 -23.83 -3.81 -5.29
CA ASP A 71 -24.73 -2.90 -4.57
C ASP A 71 -24.54 -3.02 -3.06
N LYS A 72 -24.32 -4.24 -2.56
CA LYS A 72 -23.98 -4.46 -1.15
C LYS A 72 -22.61 -3.85 -0.83
N ILE A 73 -21.59 -4.06 -1.66
CA ILE A 73 -20.26 -3.45 -1.49
C ILE A 73 -20.39 -1.92 -1.44
N LYS A 74 -21.14 -1.29 -2.35
CA LYS A 74 -21.36 0.16 -2.33
C LYS A 74 -22.04 0.62 -1.03
N THR A 75 -23.02 -0.15 -0.56
CA THR A 75 -23.73 0.14 0.70
C THR A 75 -22.79 0.04 1.89
N ASP A 76 -22.01 -1.03 1.96
CA ASP A 76 -21.07 -1.29 3.05
C ASP A 76 -19.94 -0.22 3.07
N PHE A 77 -19.37 0.14 1.91
CA PHE A 77 -18.45 1.27 1.80
C PHE A 77 -19.08 2.58 2.29
N GLY A 78 -20.32 2.86 1.89
CA GLY A 78 -21.04 4.07 2.31
C GLY A 78 -21.36 4.11 3.81
N ALA A 79 -21.43 2.95 4.47
CA ALA A 79 -21.68 2.83 5.92
C ALA A 79 -20.42 2.97 6.78
N LEU A 80 -19.21 2.96 6.18
CA LEU A 80 -17.95 3.14 6.91
C LEU A 80 -17.86 4.52 7.54
N SER A 81 -17.45 4.57 8.80
CA SER A 81 -17.31 5.85 9.52
C SER A 81 -16.14 6.67 8.99
N GLY A 82 -16.33 7.96 8.76
CA GLY A 82 -15.36 8.84 8.11
C GLY A 82 -15.66 8.97 6.62
N THR A 83 -14.66 8.80 5.77
CA THR A 83 -14.81 8.89 4.32
C THR A 83 -14.24 7.66 3.64
N SER A 84 -15.01 7.09 2.72
CA SER A 84 -14.59 5.95 1.90
C SER A 84 -14.89 6.19 0.42
N GLY A 85 -14.18 5.51 -0.44
CA GLY A 85 -14.42 5.56 -1.88
C GLY A 85 -13.68 4.46 -2.61
N PHE A 86 -14.17 4.11 -3.78
CA PHE A 86 -13.50 3.15 -4.65
C PHE A 86 -13.85 3.37 -6.13
N VAL A 87 -13.04 2.78 -7.01
CA VAL A 87 -13.29 2.66 -8.43
C VAL A 87 -12.86 1.29 -8.93
N VAL A 88 -13.62 0.74 -9.87
CA VAL A 88 -13.25 -0.43 -10.67
C VAL A 88 -13.38 -0.06 -12.14
N GLN A 89 -12.31 -0.24 -12.89
CA GLN A 89 -12.23 0.12 -14.31
C GLN A 89 -11.77 -1.06 -15.16
N LYS A 90 -12.34 -1.19 -16.36
CA LYS A 90 -11.77 -1.98 -17.43
C LYS A 90 -10.84 -1.11 -18.25
N LEU A 91 -9.62 -1.61 -18.48
CA LEU A 91 -8.56 -0.91 -19.19
C LEU A 91 -8.36 -1.51 -20.58
N SER A 92 -8.29 -0.65 -21.59
CA SER A 92 -7.89 -1.03 -22.95
C SER A 92 -6.86 -0.05 -23.48
N ASP A 93 -6.35 -0.31 -24.68
CA ASP A 93 -5.43 0.64 -25.34
C ASP A 93 -6.20 1.83 -25.90
N ASP A 94 -7.48 1.65 -26.25
CA ASP A 94 -8.37 2.68 -26.79
C ASP A 94 -8.99 3.56 -25.70
N GLY A 95 -8.96 3.15 -24.43
CA GLY A 95 -9.54 3.93 -23.34
C GLY A 95 -9.78 3.18 -22.05
N VAL A 96 -10.47 3.83 -21.15
CA VAL A 96 -10.83 3.34 -19.82
C VAL A 96 -12.34 3.40 -19.66
N ALA A 97 -12.95 2.29 -19.24
CA ALA A 97 -14.37 2.22 -18.91
C ALA A 97 -14.57 2.00 -17.41
N THR A 98 -15.20 2.94 -16.72
CA THR A 98 -15.58 2.78 -15.31
C THR A 98 -16.75 1.80 -15.21
N LEU A 99 -16.54 0.70 -14.49
CA LEU A 99 -17.55 -0.32 -14.24
C LEU A 99 -18.34 0.00 -12.96
N HIS A 100 -17.63 0.36 -11.89
CA HIS A 100 -18.23 0.66 -10.60
C HIS A 100 -17.44 1.78 -9.92
N ALA A 101 -18.14 2.64 -9.21
CA ALA A 101 -17.53 3.74 -8.47
C ALA A 101 -18.40 4.17 -7.28
N LEU A 102 -17.71 4.68 -6.25
CA LEU A 102 -18.27 5.43 -5.14
C LEU A 102 -17.22 6.45 -4.70
N ASN A 103 -17.55 7.75 -4.66
CA ASN A 103 -16.61 8.81 -4.30
C ASN A 103 -15.24 8.72 -5.01
N ALA A 104 -15.25 8.27 -6.28
CA ALA A 104 -14.03 7.93 -7.02
C ALA A 104 -13.08 9.12 -7.24
N ASP A 105 -13.62 10.34 -7.29
CA ASP A 105 -12.87 11.59 -7.52
C ASP A 105 -12.49 12.29 -6.20
N LYS A 106 -12.93 11.76 -5.05
CA LYS A 106 -12.60 12.35 -3.76
C LYS A 106 -11.16 12.01 -3.40
N GLN A 107 -10.41 13.02 -2.90
CA GLN A 107 -9.04 12.85 -2.46
C GLN A 107 -8.98 12.17 -1.09
N PHE A 108 -8.04 11.24 -0.95
CA PHE A 108 -7.77 10.46 0.26
C PHE A 108 -6.28 10.49 0.57
N ALA A 109 -5.95 10.45 1.85
CA ALA A 109 -4.65 9.96 2.30
C ALA A 109 -4.50 8.50 1.86
N THR A 110 -3.40 8.16 1.20
CA THR A 110 -3.21 6.85 0.59
C THR A 110 -2.14 6.00 1.26
N GLY A 111 -1.42 6.59 2.24
CA GLY A 111 -0.29 5.93 2.87
C GLY A 111 0.67 5.36 1.81
N SER A 112 1.18 4.19 2.03
CA SER A 112 2.18 3.56 1.15
C SER A 112 1.72 3.26 -0.27
N THR A 113 0.47 3.51 -0.65
CA THR A 113 0.03 3.36 -2.05
C THR A 113 0.74 4.37 -2.96
N PHE A 114 1.18 5.53 -2.44
CA PHE A 114 1.98 6.51 -3.20
C PHE A 114 3.27 5.93 -3.80
N LYS A 115 3.81 4.84 -3.26
CA LYS A 115 5.00 4.15 -3.77
C LYS A 115 4.85 3.67 -5.22
N LEU A 116 3.61 3.60 -5.70
CA LEU A 116 3.34 3.37 -7.12
C LEU A 116 3.86 4.51 -8.02
N TYR A 117 3.87 5.77 -7.55
CA TYR A 117 4.48 6.89 -8.29
C TYR A 117 5.98 6.70 -8.44
N VAL A 118 6.65 6.27 -7.37
CA VAL A 118 8.09 5.96 -7.38
C VAL A 118 8.40 4.80 -8.33
N LEU A 119 7.59 3.73 -8.30
CA LEU A 119 7.74 2.61 -9.22
C LEU A 119 7.49 3.03 -10.67
N ALA A 120 6.48 3.85 -10.92
CA ALA A 120 6.13 4.33 -12.26
C ALA A 120 7.24 5.21 -12.84
N GLU A 121 7.86 6.08 -12.03
CA GLU A 121 9.01 6.87 -12.47
C GLU A 121 10.22 6.00 -12.77
N LEU A 122 10.58 5.08 -11.88
CA LEU A 122 11.69 4.15 -12.13
C LEU A 122 11.47 3.35 -13.42
N ALA A 123 10.27 2.78 -13.59
CA ALA A 123 9.94 2.03 -14.79
C ALA A 123 10.03 2.87 -16.06
N SER A 124 9.65 4.17 -15.98
CA SER A 124 9.77 5.10 -17.12
C SER A 124 11.22 5.44 -17.45
N GLN A 125 12.08 5.69 -16.46
CA GLN A 125 13.51 5.95 -16.68
C GLN A 125 14.22 4.72 -17.24
N VAL A 126 13.84 3.51 -16.82
CA VAL A 126 14.38 2.27 -17.40
C VAL A 126 13.91 2.08 -18.82
N ALA A 127 12.62 2.28 -19.12
CA ALA A 127 12.08 2.18 -20.46
C ALA A 127 12.70 3.23 -21.41
N GLY A 128 13.02 4.43 -20.89
CA GLY A 128 13.71 5.49 -21.62
C GLY A 128 15.24 5.30 -21.75
N GLY A 129 15.79 4.20 -21.21
CA GLY A 129 17.23 3.90 -21.26
C GLY A 129 18.12 4.78 -20.37
N GLN A 130 17.53 5.58 -19.49
CA GLN A 130 18.27 6.43 -18.54
C GLN A 130 18.87 5.63 -17.39
N ARG A 131 18.22 4.52 -17.04
CA ARG A 131 18.63 3.58 -15.97
C ARG A 131 18.39 2.14 -16.38
N ARG A 132 18.96 1.22 -15.60
CA ARG A 132 18.72 -0.23 -15.71
C ARG A 132 18.27 -0.78 -14.38
N TRP A 133 17.42 -1.78 -14.37
CA TRP A 133 17.01 -2.48 -13.16
C TRP A 133 18.20 -3.02 -12.35
N SER A 134 19.29 -3.39 -13.05
CA SER A 134 20.53 -3.91 -12.47
C SER A 134 21.49 -2.82 -11.98
N ASP A 135 21.20 -1.53 -12.16
CA ASP A 135 22.06 -0.47 -11.65
C ASP A 135 22.16 -0.55 -10.14
N VAL A 136 23.41 -0.50 -9.62
CA VAL A 136 23.72 -0.62 -8.21
C VAL A 136 23.93 0.76 -7.63
N VAL A 137 23.25 1.02 -6.52
CA VAL A 137 23.34 2.26 -5.75
C VAL A 137 23.60 1.96 -4.28
N PRO A 138 24.20 2.86 -3.50
CA PRO A 138 24.27 2.68 -2.05
C PRO A 138 22.87 2.83 -1.45
N LEU A 139 22.56 2.08 -0.39
CA LEU A 139 21.31 2.26 0.35
C LEU A 139 21.11 3.72 0.75
N GLY A 140 22.13 4.33 1.37
CA GLY A 140 22.31 5.78 1.53
C GLY A 140 21.31 6.51 2.43
N VAL A 141 20.29 5.82 2.93
CA VAL A 141 19.26 6.38 3.81
C VAL A 141 18.99 5.47 5.00
N ARG A 142 18.52 6.07 6.10
CA ARG A 142 17.97 5.34 7.24
C ARG A 142 16.52 5.73 7.43
N ASN A 143 15.68 4.73 7.54
CA ASN A 143 14.29 4.88 7.93
C ASN A 143 13.78 3.55 8.52
N HIS A 144 12.58 3.55 9.11
CA HIS A 144 11.91 2.33 9.50
C HIS A 144 11.73 1.42 8.28
N SER A 145 12.05 0.14 8.43
CA SER A 145 12.11 -0.80 7.32
C SER A 145 11.48 -2.13 7.69
N SER A 146 10.59 -2.60 6.84
CA SER A 146 10.02 -3.95 6.94
C SER A 146 11.00 -5.05 6.52
N ALA A 147 12.05 -4.69 5.77
CA ALA A 147 13.11 -5.60 5.32
C ALA A 147 14.35 -5.61 6.26
N GLY A 148 14.31 -4.83 7.34
CA GLY A 148 15.44 -4.76 8.31
C GLY A 148 16.63 -3.93 7.85
N THR A 149 16.50 -3.17 6.75
CA THR A 149 17.59 -2.37 6.15
C THR A 149 18.04 -1.20 7.03
N GLN A 150 17.24 -0.79 8.03
CA GLN A 150 17.65 0.24 9.01
C GLN A 150 18.93 -0.10 9.76
N ASN A 151 19.30 -1.39 9.83
CA ASN A 151 20.51 -1.87 10.49
C ASN A 151 21.70 -2.07 9.53
N TRP A 152 21.50 -1.89 8.23
CA TRP A 152 22.56 -2.08 7.25
C TRP A 152 23.49 -0.87 7.16
N PRO A 153 24.77 -1.05 6.79
CA PRO A 153 25.64 0.05 6.45
C PRO A 153 25.04 0.92 5.33
N LEU A 154 25.23 2.24 5.41
CA LEU A 154 24.65 3.16 4.43
C LEU A 154 25.25 2.99 3.02
N ASP A 155 26.47 2.51 2.93
CA ASP A 155 27.18 2.23 1.68
C ASP A 155 26.88 0.85 1.09
N THR A 156 25.99 0.07 1.72
CA THR A 156 25.58 -1.25 1.20
C THR A 156 25.10 -1.14 -0.25
N PRO A 157 25.72 -1.84 -1.21
CA PRO A 157 25.33 -1.80 -2.60
C PRO A 157 24.03 -2.59 -2.80
N VAL A 158 23.03 -1.96 -3.42
CA VAL A 158 21.71 -2.56 -3.68
C VAL A 158 21.28 -2.22 -5.10
N THR A 159 20.70 -3.18 -5.84
CA THR A 159 20.16 -2.88 -7.16
C THR A 159 18.85 -2.10 -7.08
N LEU A 160 18.55 -1.28 -8.10
CA LEU A 160 17.28 -0.59 -8.20
C LEU A 160 16.09 -1.56 -8.19
N GLN A 161 16.26 -2.74 -8.81
CA GLN A 161 15.22 -3.80 -8.79
C GLN A 161 14.99 -4.33 -7.37
N THR A 162 16.04 -4.56 -6.59
CA THR A 162 15.89 -5.03 -5.20
C THR A 162 15.17 -4.00 -4.34
N LEU A 163 15.57 -2.72 -4.45
CA LEU A 163 14.90 -1.63 -3.74
C LEU A 163 13.42 -1.55 -4.13
N ALA A 164 13.10 -1.58 -5.43
CA ALA A 164 11.72 -1.53 -5.92
C ALA A 164 10.90 -2.76 -5.46
N THR A 165 11.52 -3.94 -5.44
CA THR A 165 10.85 -5.16 -4.96
C THR A 165 10.49 -5.04 -3.47
N TRP A 166 11.37 -4.58 -2.63
CA TRP A 166 11.08 -4.38 -1.20
C TRP A 166 10.09 -3.24 -0.97
N MET A 167 10.26 -2.12 -1.68
CA MET A 167 9.32 -0.99 -1.62
C MET A 167 7.88 -1.43 -1.89
N ILE A 168 7.66 -2.28 -2.87
CA ILE A 168 6.31 -2.70 -3.25
C ILE A 168 5.84 -3.91 -2.46
N SER A 169 6.62 -5.00 -2.39
CA SER A 169 6.16 -6.29 -1.86
C SER A 169 5.95 -6.30 -0.35
N VAL A 170 6.84 -5.65 0.40
CA VAL A 170 6.77 -5.52 1.87
C VAL A 170 6.60 -4.08 2.33
N SER A 171 6.37 -3.17 1.38
CA SER A 171 6.13 -1.75 1.66
C SER A 171 7.29 -1.06 2.40
N ASP A 172 8.52 -1.45 2.12
CA ASP A 172 9.72 -0.97 2.83
C ASP A 172 9.97 0.54 2.63
N ASN A 173 10.05 1.29 3.73
CA ASN A 173 10.20 2.74 3.70
C ASN A 173 11.64 3.16 3.38
N ALA A 174 12.65 2.46 3.89
CA ALA A 174 14.05 2.79 3.60
C ALA A 174 14.34 2.61 2.10
N SER A 175 13.85 1.52 1.50
CA SER A 175 13.95 1.30 0.04
C SER A 175 13.20 2.36 -0.77
N THR A 176 12.07 2.85 -0.26
CA THR A 176 11.30 3.94 -0.90
C THR A 176 12.12 5.22 -0.92
N ASP A 177 12.66 5.63 0.23
CA ASP A 177 13.43 6.87 0.35
C ASP A 177 14.75 6.81 -0.43
N ALA A 178 15.38 5.63 -0.49
CA ALA A 178 16.54 5.40 -1.33
C ALA A 178 16.21 5.61 -2.82
N LEU A 179 15.08 5.06 -3.30
CA LEU A 179 14.64 5.27 -4.68
C LEU A 179 14.24 6.71 -4.94
N MET A 180 13.52 7.38 -4.03
CA MET A 180 13.18 8.80 -4.19
C MET A 180 14.43 9.69 -4.27
N ARG A 181 15.48 9.39 -3.49
CA ARG A 181 16.78 10.07 -3.59
C ARG A 181 17.43 9.87 -4.96
N GLU A 182 17.44 8.62 -5.45
CA GLU A 182 18.09 8.26 -6.71
C GLU A 182 17.38 8.81 -7.95
N LEU A 183 16.04 8.84 -7.92
CA LEU A 183 15.21 9.33 -9.02
C LEU A 183 15.09 10.86 -9.02
N GLY A 184 15.17 11.45 -7.83
CA GLY A 184 14.84 12.85 -7.59
C GLY A 184 13.34 13.07 -7.35
N ARG A 185 13.01 13.90 -6.35
CA ARG A 185 11.64 14.26 -5.98
C ARG A 185 10.85 14.78 -7.18
N ASP A 186 11.41 15.76 -7.90
CA ASP A 186 10.74 16.42 -9.01
C ASP A 186 10.37 15.45 -10.14
N ALA A 187 11.23 14.45 -10.40
CA ALA A 187 10.94 13.42 -11.38
C ALA A 187 9.74 12.53 -10.96
N VAL A 188 9.67 12.15 -9.68
CA VAL A 188 8.54 11.37 -9.15
C VAL A 188 7.27 12.21 -9.17
N GLU A 189 7.32 13.47 -8.75
CA GLU A 189 6.21 14.44 -8.81
C GLU A 189 5.70 14.67 -10.24
N GLY A 190 6.58 14.63 -11.22
CA GLY A 190 6.22 14.73 -12.64
C GLY A 190 5.23 13.67 -13.11
N LYS A 191 5.10 12.56 -12.38
CA LYS A 191 4.07 11.54 -12.66
C LYS A 191 2.66 12.04 -12.41
N LEU A 192 2.46 12.96 -11.47
CA LEU A 192 1.14 13.56 -11.22
C LEU A 192 0.60 14.22 -12.51
N ALA A 193 1.42 15.03 -13.18
CA ALA A 193 1.04 15.64 -14.45
C ALA A 193 0.87 14.58 -15.56
N THR A 194 1.78 13.60 -15.63
CA THR A 194 1.78 12.57 -16.69
C THR A 194 0.51 11.72 -16.66
N ILE A 195 -0.03 11.40 -15.48
CA ILE A 195 -1.26 10.62 -15.36
C ILE A 195 -2.53 11.49 -15.38
N GLY A 196 -2.41 12.82 -15.32
CA GLY A 196 -3.53 13.74 -15.18
C GLY A 196 -4.18 13.67 -13.78
N HIS A 197 -3.35 13.72 -12.73
CA HIS A 197 -3.83 13.73 -11.33
C HIS A 197 -4.81 14.88 -11.11
N SER A 198 -5.95 14.59 -10.47
CA SER A 198 -7.08 15.54 -10.39
C SER A 198 -6.83 16.71 -9.43
N ALA A 199 -5.94 16.57 -8.45
CA ALA A 199 -5.58 17.59 -7.47
C ALA A 199 -4.09 17.51 -7.11
N PRO A 200 -3.16 17.83 -8.02
CA PRO A 200 -1.73 17.66 -7.80
C PRO A 200 -1.21 18.53 -6.64
N ASP A 201 -1.79 19.70 -6.42
CA ASP A 201 -1.49 20.60 -5.31
C ASP A 201 -1.66 19.96 -3.92
N LYS A 202 -2.54 18.98 -3.79
CA LYS A 202 -2.72 18.22 -2.55
C LYS A 202 -1.68 17.11 -2.33
N ALA A 203 -0.94 16.76 -3.36
CA ALA A 203 0.11 15.74 -3.33
C ALA A 203 1.52 16.35 -3.33
N LEU A 204 1.63 17.67 -3.43
CA LEU A 204 2.90 18.42 -3.51
C LEU A 204 3.16 19.24 -2.24
N PRO A 205 4.43 19.35 -1.82
CA PRO A 205 5.55 18.55 -2.28
C PRO A 205 5.42 17.08 -1.84
N MET A 206 5.79 16.14 -2.71
CA MET A 206 5.72 14.72 -2.37
C MET A 206 6.80 14.37 -1.33
N LEU A 207 6.39 14.09 -0.11
CA LEU A 207 7.28 13.78 1.00
C LEU A 207 7.98 12.43 0.80
N THR A 208 9.23 12.33 1.24
CA THR A 208 9.82 11.03 1.56
C THR A 208 9.14 10.44 2.80
N THR A 209 9.27 9.13 3.02
CA THR A 209 8.62 8.53 4.18
C THR A 209 9.25 8.98 5.50
N VAL A 210 10.57 9.26 5.53
CA VAL A 210 11.22 9.81 6.71
C VAL A 210 10.75 11.24 7.02
N GLU A 211 10.56 12.08 6.01
CA GLU A 211 10.02 13.45 6.19
C GLU A 211 8.60 13.41 6.75
N ALA A 212 7.73 12.56 6.20
CA ALA A 212 6.36 12.42 6.68
C ALA A 212 6.32 11.99 8.16
N PHE A 213 7.07 10.96 8.55
CA PHE A 213 7.13 10.51 9.94
C PHE A 213 7.74 11.56 10.88
N ALA A 214 8.78 12.26 10.43
CA ALA A 214 9.40 13.33 11.23
C ALA A 214 8.43 14.50 11.45
N LEU A 215 7.73 14.95 10.41
CA LEU A 215 6.70 15.98 10.51
C LEU A 215 5.56 15.54 11.45
N LYS A 216 5.02 14.32 11.25
CA LYS A 216 3.95 13.79 12.10
C LYS A 216 4.37 13.68 13.57
N SER A 217 5.63 13.32 13.84
CA SER A 217 6.16 13.17 15.21
C SER A 217 6.61 14.49 15.87
N ASN A 218 6.67 15.60 15.13
CA ASN A 218 7.08 16.91 15.62
C ASN A 218 5.96 17.95 15.43
N PRO A 219 5.08 18.17 16.43
CA PRO A 219 3.93 19.07 16.29
C PRO A 219 4.30 20.51 15.90
N THR A 220 5.44 21.04 16.40
CA THR A 220 5.88 22.40 16.07
C THR A 220 6.31 22.52 14.61
N LEU A 221 7.11 21.58 14.12
CA LEU A 221 7.56 21.59 12.73
C LEU A 221 6.40 21.34 11.79
N ARG A 222 5.52 20.37 12.13
CA ARG A 222 4.29 20.08 11.40
C ARG A 222 3.41 21.32 11.24
N GLN A 223 3.16 22.07 12.33
CA GLN A 223 2.33 23.27 12.27
C GLN A 223 2.91 24.36 11.36
N ARG A 224 4.25 24.48 11.30
CA ARG A 224 4.94 25.37 10.35
C ARG A 224 4.70 24.89 8.91
N PHE A 225 4.87 23.58 8.66
CA PHE A 225 4.66 22.97 7.36
C PHE A 225 3.22 23.14 6.87
N GLU A 226 2.22 22.87 7.71
CA GLU A 226 0.79 22.99 7.39
C GLU A 226 0.34 24.40 7.03
N LYS A 227 1.00 25.43 7.59
CA LYS A 227 0.69 26.85 7.33
C LYS A 227 1.43 27.43 6.13
N ALA A 228 2.44 26.73 5.64
CA ALA A 228 3.33 27.19 4.59
C ALA A 228 2.71 26.96 3.21
N SER A 229 2.98 27.84 2.25
CA SER A 229 2.77 27.59 0.82
C SER A 229 3.67 26.45 0.34
N GLU A 230 3.37 25.85 -0.82
CA GLU A 230 4.21 24.77 -1.37
C GLU A 230 5.68 25.16 -1.49
N ALA A 231 5.98 26.38 -1.95
CA ALA A 231 7.36 26.88 -2.05
C ALA A 231 8.03 26.93 -0.67
N GLU A 232 7.36 27.48 0.34
CA GLU A 232 7.87 27.52 1.71
C GLU A 232 7.98 26.11 2.34
N GLN A 233 7.10 25.18 1.99
CA GLN A 233 7.22 23.76 2.38
C GLN A 233 8.50 23.14 1.80
N ARG A 234 8.81 23.39 0.53
CA ARG A 234 10.06 22.92 -0.10
C ARG A 234 11.30 23.54 0.56
N ASP A 235 11.25 24.83 0.89
CA ASP A 235 12.33 25.51 1.62
C ASP A 235 12.50 24.94 3.03
N LEU A 236 11.39 24.63 3.71
CA LEU A 236 11.41 23.98 5.03
C LEU A 236 12.04 22.58 4.93
N LEU A 237 11.63 21.76 3.97
CA LEU A 237 12.21 20.43 3.75
C LEU A 237 13.73 20.51 3.45
N ALA A 238 14.18 21.54 2.76
CA ALA A 238 15.58 21.75 2.45
C ALA A 238 16.40 22.26 3.64
N SER A 239 15.83 23.14 4.47
CA SER A 239 16.52 23.79 5.60
C SER A 239 16.52 22.96 6.88
N GLU A 240 15.45 22.18 7.15
CA GLU A 240 15.25 21.46 8.42
C GLU A 240 15.70 19.99 8.37
N ARG A 241 16.66 19.65 7.51
CA ARG A 241 17.12 18.25 7.25
C ARG A 241 17.45 17.47 8.52
N ALA A 242 18.01 18.13 9.54
CA ALA A 242 18.36 17.48 10.80
C ALA A 242 17.10 17.04 11.56
N ALA A 243 16.07 17.92 11.61
CA ALA A 243 14.79 17.65 12.25
C ALA A 243 13.91 16.68 11.43
N LEU A 244 14.20 16.53 10.15
CA LEU A 244 13.52 15.60 9.22
C LEU A 244 14.31 14.30 8.99
N SER A 245 15.20 13.95 9.90
CA SER A 245 16.03 12.74 9.82
C SER A 245 15.41 11.57 10.61
N TYR A 246 15.83 10.36 10.29
CA TYR A 246 15.42 9.15 11.02
C TYR A 246 15.65 9.26 12.54
N GLY A 247 16.78 9.84 12.95
CA GLY A 247 17.12 10.01 14.37
C GLY A 247 16.26 11.04 15.11
N ALA A 248 15.52 11.89 14.39
CA ALA A 248 14.63 12.88 14.96
C ALA A 248 13.18 12.39 15.12
N ILE A 249 12.83 11.22 14.56
CA ILE A 249 11.47 10.67 14.64
C ILE A 249 11.19 10.21 16.07
N ASN A 250 10.17 10.80 16.68
CA ASN A 250 9.67 10.38 17.98
C ASN A 250 8.51 9.41 17.82
N MET A 251 8.80 8.10 17.86
CA MET A 251 7.80 7.06 17.68
C MET A 251 6.65 7.10 18.70
N SER A 252 6.88 7.64 19.91
CA SER A 252 5.82 7.75 20.94
C SER A 252 4.72 8.72 20.52
N GLN A 253 4.99 9.65 19.63
CA GLN A 253 4.01 10.61 19.09
C GLN A 253 3.19 10.04 17.92
N LEU A 254 3.54 8.87 17.40
CA LEU A 254 2.89 8.24 16.24
C LEU A 254 1.96 7.08 16.63
N GLY A 255 1.89 6.69 17.90
CA GLY A 255 1.38 5.41 18.33
C GLY A 255 -0.07 5.33 18.78
N SER A 256 -0.84 6.43 18.87
CA SER A 256 -2.15 6.40 19.56
C SER A 256 -3.35 6.87 18.74
N GLY A 257 -3.25 6.85 17.41
CA GLY A 257 -4.35 7.23 16.53
C GLY A 257 -3.90 8.04 15.31
N PRO A 258 -4.84 8.54 14.51
CA PRO A 258 -4.54 9.33 13.31
C PRO A 258 -3.78 10.61 13.64
N VAL A 259 -2.73 10.88 12.87
CA VAL A 259 -1.94 12.12 13.01
C VAL A 259 -1.82 12.80 11.66
N ALA A 260 -2.44 13.98 11.51
CA ALA A 260 -2.30 14.87 10.36
C ALA A 260 -2.54 14.15 8.99
N ILE A 261 -3.47 13.23 8.93
CA ILE A 261 -3.76 12.46 7.71
C ILE A 261 -4.36 13.33 6.59
N ASP A 262 -4.88 14.51 6.92
CA ASP A 262 -5.46 15.45 5.95
C ASP A 262 -4.43 16.47 5.43
N SER A 263 -3.20 16.51 6.00
CA SER A 263 -2.21 17.58 5.73
C SER A 263 -0.78 17.10 5.52
N VAL A 264 -0.40 15.99 6.14
CA VAL A 264 0.97 15.42 6.03
C VAL A 264 0.84 13.99 5.53
N GLU A 265 0.41 13.86 4.28
CA GLU A 265 0.15 12.58 3.62
C GLU A 265 0.28 12.68 2.09
N TRP A 266 0.26 11.56 1.44
CA TRP A 266 0.22 11.44 -0.02
C TRP A 266 -1.22 11.33 -0.47
N SER A 267 -1.72 12.40 -1.10
CA SER A 267 -3.13 12.49 -1.50
C SER A 267 -3.35 11.97 -2.92
N ALA A 268 -4.34 11.11 -3.09
CA ALA A 268 -4.85 10.70 -4.39
C ALA A 268 -6.31 10.24 -4.28
N SER A 269 -7.07 10.45 -5.34
CA SER A 269 -8.38 9.82 -5.46
C SER A 269 -8.26 8.35 -5.92
N PRO A 270 -9.27 7.49 -5.69
CA PRO A 270 -9.32 6.18 -6.33
C PRO A 270 -9.15 6.25 -7.85
N GLN A 271 -9.70 7.27 -8.50
CA GLN A 271 -9.55 7.54 -9.93
C GLN A 271 -8.10 7.83 -10.31
N ASP A 272 -7.40 8.72 -9.57
CA ASP A 272 -5.98 9.03 -9.82
C ASP A 272 -5.11 7.79 -9.69
N THR A 273 -5.38 6.97 -8.67
CA THR A 273 -4.66 5.70 -8.46
C THR A 273 -4.91 4.70 -9.59
N ALA A 274 -6.14 4.61 -10.09
CA ALA A 274 -6.45 3.76 -11.24
C ALA A 274 -5.75 4.23 -12.53
N LEU A 275 -5.66 5.55 -12.74
CA LEU A 275 -4.88 6.14 -13.84
C LEU A 275 -3.38 5.81 -13.73
N LEU A 276 -2.83 5.87 -12.51
CA LEU A 276 -1.44 5.49 -12.24
C LEU A 276 -1.18 4.01 -12.53
N LEU A 277 -2.09 3.11 -12.13
CA LEU A 277 -2.02 1.68 -12.44
C LEU A 277 -2.07 1.43 -13.97
N ASN A 278 -2.92 2.16 -14.69
CA ASN A 278 -2.98 2.09 -16.15
C ASN A 278 -1.69 2.62 -16.80
N SER A 279 -1.09 3.67 -16.25
CA SER A 279 0.23 4.16 -16.70
C SER A 279 1.31 3.08 -16.53
N LEU A 280 1.37 2.41 -15.37
CA LEU A 280 2.28 1.28 -15.13
C LEU A 280 2.05 0.12 -16.12
N ARG A 281 0.79 -0.22 -16.40
CA ARG A 281 0.45 -1.20 -17.44
C ARG A 281 1.02 -0.81 -18.80
N ARG A 282 0.84 0.46 -19.20
CA ARG A 282 1.26 1.01 -20.50
C ARG A 282 2.78 1.16 -20.64
N THR A 283 3.52 1.30 -19.56
CA THR A 283 5.00 1.32 -19.60
C THR A 283 5.58 0.04 -20.19
N ASN A 284 4.78 -1.03 -20.26
CA ASN A 284 5.15 -2.34 -20.80
C ASN A 284 6.41 -2.96 -20.16
N SER A 285 6.72 -2.57 -18.94
CA SER A 285 7.82 -3.13 -18.16
C SER A 285 7.39 -4.42 -17.48
N GLN A 286 7.87 -5.56 -17.97
CA GLN A 286 7.59 -6.85 -17.33
C GLN A 286 8.13 -6.86 -15.89
N THR A 287 9.34 -6.35 -15.66
CA THR A 287 9.94 -6.30 -14.33
C THR A 287 9.09 -5.50 -13.34
N ALA A 288 8.53 -4.34 -13.74
CA ALA A 288 7.65 -3.57 -12.86
C ALA A 288 6.38 -4.37 -12.52
N ARG A 289 5.81 -5.08 -13.48
CA ARG A 289 4.66 -5.97 -13.25
C ARG A 289 5.02 -7.13 -12.31
N ASP A 290 6.17 -7.78 -12.53
CA ASP A 290 6.63 -8.88 -11.67
C ASP A 290 6.82 -8.39 -10.23
N ILE A 291 7.39 -7.22 -10.03
CA ILE A 291 7.54 -6.58 -8.71
C ILE A 291 6.18 -6.37 -8.04
N MET A 292 5.18 -5.87 -8.76
CA MET A 292 3.82 -5.69 -8.22
C MET A 292 3.13 -7.01 -7.87
N ALA A 293 3.49 -8.10 -8.52
CA ALA A 293 2.89 -9.42 -8.34
C ALA A 293 3.56 -10.27 -7.23
N VAL A 294 4.69 -9.82 -6.66
CA VAL A 294 5.37 -10.54 -5.56
C VAL A 294 4.45 -10.72 -4.35
N ASN A 295 3.67 -9.69 -4.04
CA ASN A 295 2.62 -9.73 -3.01
C ASN A 295 1.28 -9.42 -3.68
N SER A 296 0.39 -10.39 -3.71
CA SER A 296 -0.92 -10.23 -4.36
C SER A 296 -1.93 -9.40 -3.55
N GLY A 297 -1.65 -9.11 -2.28
CA GLY A 297 -2.58 -8.42 -1.36
C GLY A 297 -3.83 -9.23 -0.98
N VAL A 298 -4.03 -10.39 -1.59
CA VAL A 298 -5.14 -11.32 -1.34
C VAL A 298 -4.63 -12.75 -1.19
N GLY A 299 -5.48 -13.64 -0.67
CA GLY A 299 -5.13 -15.05 -0.51
C GLY A 299 -4.88 -15.77 -1.84
N PRO A 300 -4.14 -16.91 -1.81
CA PRO A 300 -3.73 -17.65 -3.00
C PRO A 300 -4.90 -18.07 -3.89
N THR A 301 -6.01 -18.50 -3.32
CA THR A 301 -7.20 -18.92 -4.08
C THR A 301 -7.82 -17.74 -4.85
N ALA A 302 -7.91 -16.57 -4.23
CA ALA A 302 -8.39 -15.36 -4.90
C ALA A 302 -7.41 -14.92 -6.00
N ALA A 303 -6.11 -14.92 -5.72
CA ALA A 303 -5.07 -14.59 -6.70
C ALA A 303 -5.08 -15.52 -7.91
N SER A 304 -5.30 -16.83 -7.72
CA SER A 304 -5.31 -17.84 -8.79
C SER A 304 -6.46 -17.66 -9.81
N LYS A 305 -7.49 -16.88 -9.48
CA LYS A 305 -8.59 -16.55 -10.41
C LYS A 305 -8.13 -15.63 -11.55
N TRP A 306 -7.01 -14.92 -11.36
CA TRP A 306 -6.45 -13.99 -12.32
C TRP A 306 -5.28 -14.63 -13.09
N ARG A 307 -5.04 -14.16 -14.31
CA ARG A 307 -3.84 -14.49 -15.08
C ARG A 307 -2.62 -13.76 -14.50
N TYR A 308 -2.83 -12.52 -14.05
CA TYR A 308 -1.87 -11.66 -13.37
C TYR A 308 -2.61 -10.85 -12.31
N LEU A 309 -1.96 -10.57 -11.20
CA LEU A 309 -2.50 -9.71 -10.15
C LEU A 309 -1.37 -8.89 -9.54
N GLY A 310 -1.28 -7.64 -9.92
CA GLY A 310 -0.40 -6.65 -9.29
C GLY A 310 -1.12 -5.97 -8.12
N TYR A 311 -0.41 -5.67 -7.06
CA TYR A 311 -0.96 -5.07 -5.85
C TYR A 311 -0.02 -4.04 -5.23
N LYS A 312 -0.60 -3.00 -4.63
CA LYS A 312 0.03 -2.17 -3.62
C LYS A 312 -1.01 -1.63 -2.66
N GLY A 313 -0.78 -1.78 -1.37
CA GLY A 313 -1.60 -1.18 -0.33
C GLY A 313 -0.83 -0.14 0.49
N GLY A 314 -1.59 0.66 1.24
CA GLY A 314 -1.08 1.64 2.19
C GLY A 314 -1.99 1.69 3.41
N SER A 315 -1.40 1.82 4.60
CA SER A 315 -2.16 2.00 5.83
C SER A 315 -1.33 2.71 6.90
N GLU A 316 -2.03 3.47 7.72
CA GLU A 316 -1.58 4.01 8.99
C GLU A 316 -2.82 4.23 9.88
N PRO A 317 -2.68 4.63 11.15
CA PRO A 317 -3.84 4.95 11.96
C PRO A 317 -4.78 5.95 11.26
N GLY A 318 -6.02 5.54 11.03
CA GLY A 318 -7.03 6.34 10.32
C GLY A 318 -6.99 6.28 8.79
N VAL A 319 -6.08 5.52 8.20
CA VAL A 319 -5.92 5.40 6.73
C VAL A 319 -5.79 3.95 6.31
N ILE A 320 -6.55 3.55 5.31
CA ILE A 320 -6.30 2.35 4.51
C ILE A 320 -6.59 2.63 3.04
N SER A 321 -5.71 2.15 2.17
CA SER A 321 -5.87 2.17 0.72
C SER A 321 -5.37 0.86 0.13
N MET A 322 -6.10 0.31 -0.84
CA MET A 322 -5.71 -0.88 -1.57
C MET A 322 -5.89 -0.67 -3.06
N SER A 323 -4.92 -1.11 -3.83
CA SER A 323 -4.89 -0.90 -5.28
C SER A 323 -4.44 -2.16 -5.99
N PHE A 324 -5.19 -2.56 -7.00
CA PHE A 324 -4.98 -3.78 -7.77
C PHE A 324 -4.94 -3.50 -9.27
N LEU A 325 -4.04 -4.18 -9.96
CA LEU A 325 -3.94 -4.23 -11.42
C LEU A 325 -4.10 -5.69 -11.88
N PRO A 326 -5.33 -6.20 -11.98
CA PRO A 326 -5.56 -7.57 -12.41
C PRO A 326 -5.63 -7.71 -13.94
N GLN A 327 -5.19 -8.87 -14.45
CA GLN A 327 -5.49 -9.35 -15.79
C GLN A 327 -6.33 -10.60 -15.70
N SER A 328 -7.48 -10.62 -16.38
CA SER A 328 -8.35 -11.80 -16.42
C SER A 328 -7.69 -12.97 -17.18
N LYS A 329 -8.21 -14.19 -17.01
CA LYS A 329 -7.78 -15.36 -17.78
C LYS A 329 -7.98 -15.16 -19.28
N ALA A 330 -8.98 -14.34 -19.67
CA ALA A 330 -9.25 -13.99 -21.07
C ALA A 330 -8.29 -12.92 -21.63
N GLY A 331 -7.48 -12.28 -20.76
CA GLY A 331 -6.50 -11.27 -21.17
C GLY A 331 -6.94 -9.82 -20.95
N ASP A 332 -8.17 -9.58 -20.51
CA ASP A 332 -8.65 -8.22 -20.20
C ASP A 332 -7.96 -7.65 -18.97
N TRP A 333 -7.58 -6.37 -19.04
CA TRP A 333 -6.98 -5.65 -17.93
C TRP A 333 -8.01 -4.82 -17.16
N TYR A 334 -7.79 -4.75 -15.86
CA TYR A 334 -8.60 -3.91 -14.97
C TYR A 334 -7.70 -3.12 -14.02
N ALA A 335 -8.24 -2.05 -13.46
CA ALA A 335 -7.71 -1.36 -12.29
C ALA A 335 -8.80 -1.29 -11.23
N SER A 336 -8.44 -1.55 -9.99
CA SER A 336 -9.30 -1.32 -8.84
C SER A 336 -8.52 -0.58 -7.78
N SER A 337 -9.11 0.46 -7.21
CA SER A 337 -8.54 1.20 -6.09
C SER A 337 -9.65 1.55 -5.12
N GLY A 338 -9.41 1.36 -3.83
CA GLY A 338 -10.31 1.75 -2.76
C GLY A 338 -9.53 2.38 -1.61
N SER A 339 -10.15 3.35 -0.94
CA SER A 339 -9.58 4.06 0.21
C SER A 339 -10.65 4.32 1.27
N TRP A 340 -10.21 4.30 2.53
CA TRP A 340 -11.02 4.70 3.68
C TRP A 340 -10.16 5.52 4.64
N ASN A 341 -10.63 6.73 4.95
CA ASN A 341 -9.97 7.65 5.87
C ASN A 341 -10.91 8.03 7.02
N ASN A 342 -10.35 8.11 8.22
CA ASN A 342 -11.03 8.66 9.38
C ASN A 342 -10.03 9.44 10.24
N PRO A 343 -10.05 10.79 10.22
CA PRO A 343 -9.09 11.60 10.99
C PRO A 343 -9.33 11.57 12.50
N ALA A 344 -10.49 11.05 12.95
CA ALA A 344 -10.86 11.04 14.36
C ALA A 344 -10.52 9.72 15.08
N LYS A 345 -10.37 8.61 14.35
CA LYS A 345 -10.11 7.30 14.93
C LYS A 345 -9.45 6.34 13.95
N GLU A 346 -8.86 5.29 14.47
CA GLU A 346 -8.34 4.20 13.65
C GLU A 346 -9.44 3.57 12.78
N VAL A 347 -9.07 3.11 11.60
CA VAL A 347 -9.89 2.33 10.70
C VAL A 347 -9.56 0.84 10.85
N ASP A 348 -10.58 0.00 10.76
CA ASP A 348 -10.39 -1.45 10.86
C ASP A 348 -9.99 -2.02 9.49
N ASN A 349 -8.71 -2.35 9.36
CA ASN A 349 -8.15 -2.90 8.13
C ASN A 349 -8.84 -4.24 7.75
N GLY A 350 -9.25 -5.05 8.72
CA GLY A 350 -9.94 -6.32 8.47
C GLY A 350 -11.31 -6.11 7.86
N VAL A 351 -12.06 -5.12 8.35
CA VAL A 351 -13.34 -4.70 7.75
C VAL A 351 -13.14 -4.25 6.31
N PHE A 352 -12.15 -3.37 6.04
CA PHE A 352 -11.92 -2.87 4.68
C PHE A 352 -11.49 -3.97 3.70
N VAL A 353 -10.63 -4.89 4.14
CA VAL A 353 -10.16 -6.02 3.30
C VAL A 353 -11.29 -7.02 3.01
N SER A 354 -12.32 -7.07 3.85
CA SER A 354 -13.47 -7.96 3.65
C SER A 354 -14.52 -7.43 2.66
N LEU A 355 -14.43 -6.15 2.28
CA LEU A 355 -15.28 -5.50 1.28
C LEU A 355 -14.73 -5.71 -0.14
#